data_201de6c6e14006868cb14f05637a4840
#
_entry.id   201de6c6e14006868cb14f05637a4840
#
_cell.length_a   1.000
_cell.length_b   1.000
_cell.length_c   1.000
_cell.angle_alpha   90.00
_cell.angle_beta   90.00
_cell.angle_gamma   90.00
#
_symmetry.space_group_name_H-M   'P 1'
#
loop_
_entity.id
_entity.type
_entity.pdbx_description
1 polymer ?
#
loop_
_entity_poly.entity_id
_entity_poly.type
_entity_poly.pdbx_seq_one_letter_code
_entity_poly.pdbx_strand_id
1 'polypeptide(L)'
;MTRTLSLVIRNVLFTIVIPGLGGAWVPWRILTRGGHAPAVAAWPATVVIAAGIALYAWCAWNFAAVGGGTPGPWDAPRQVVAAGPYRWVRNPIYISALLVVLGQAWLFGSLALLVYAGAMALCCHLFVAGYEEPSLRRRFGSTYLEYRRTVPRWIPRRPRGA
;
A
#
# COMPACT_ATOMS: atom_id res chain seq x y z
N MET A 1 -25.64 -11.47 5.20
CA MET A 1 -25.33 -11.01 3.82
C MET A 1 -25.01 -9.52 3.74
N THR A 2 -25.76 -8.65 4.36
CA THR A 2 -25.57 -7.16 4.26
C THR A 2 -24.23 -6.64 4.73
N ARG A 3 -23.64 -7.19 5.81
CA ARG A 3 -22.36 -6.71 6.39
C ARG A 3 -21.16 -7.03 5.50
N THR A 4 -21.10 -8.23 4.94
CA THR A 4 -20.00 -8.64 4.03
C THR A 4 -20.05 -7.82 2.74
N LEU A 5 -21.24 -7.60 2.17
CA LEU A 5 -21.43 -6.77 0.98
C LEU A 5 -20.97 -5.33 1.23
N SER A 6 -21.32 -4.73 2.37
CA SER A 6 -20.87 -3.38 2.76
C SER A 6 -19.34 -3.29 2.89
N LEU A 7 -18.66 -4.29 3.45
CA LEU A 7 -17.20 -4.34 3.54
C LEU A 7 -16.55 -4.43 2.15
N VAL A 8 -17.09 -5.27 1.27
CA VAL A 8 -16.60 -5.40 -0.11
C VAL A 8 -16.74 -4.07 -0.85
N ILE A 9 -17.92 -3.44 -0.79
CA ILE A 9 -18.16 -2.15 -1.45
C ILE A 9 -17.16 -1.09 -0.93
N ARG A 10 -16.96 -0.98 0.38
CA ARG A 10 -16.02 0.00 0.97
C ARG A 10 -14.58 -0.26 0.55
N ASN A 11 -14.14 -1.53 0.52
CA ASN A 11 -12.80 -1.88 0.03
C ASN A 11 -12.62 -1.56 -1.45
N VAL A 12 -13.63 -1.83 -2.29
CA VAL A 12 -13.61 -1.48 -3.70
C VAL A 12 -13.56 0.03 -3.90
N LEU A 13 -14.39 0.79 -3.21
CA LEU A 13 -14.37 2.26 -3.27
C LEU A 13 -13.02 2.83 -2.80
N PHE A 14 -12.46 2.32 -1.71
CA PHE A 14 -11.12 2.70 -1.25
C PHE A 14 -10.07 2.42 -2.32
N THR A 15 -10.12 1.23 -2.94
CA THR A 15 -9.18 0.82 -4.00
C THR A 15 -9.26 1.73 -5.22
N ILE A 16 -10.47 2.09 -5.65
CA ILE A 16 -10.68 2.98 -6.80
C ILE A 16 -10.17 4.40 -6.48
N VAL A 17 -10.50 4.92 -5.30
CA VAL A 17 -10.19 6.32 -4.96
C VAL A 17 -8.70 6.48 -4.65
N ILE A 18 -8.12 5.76 -3.72
CA ILE A 18 -6.74 6.00 -3.26
C ILE A 18 -5.70 5.36 -4.18
N PRO A 19 -5.65 4.02 -4.36
CA PRO A 19 -4.70 3.40 -5.29
C PRO A 19 -5.00 3.73 -6.75
N GLY A 20 -6.27 3.85 -7.13
CA GLY A 20 -6.66 4.19 -8.50
C GLY A 20 -6.20 5.60 -8.89
N LEU A 21 -6.40 6.62 -8.03
CA LEU A 21 -5.88 7.96 -8.29
C LEU A 21 -4.35 8.00 -8.21
N GLY A 22 -3.74 7.52 -7.11
CA GLY A 22 -2.31 7.65 -6.88
C GLY A 22 -1.46 6.70 -7.71
N GLY A 23 -1.93 5.48 -7.95
CA GLY A 23 -1.18 4.43 -8.67
C GLY A 23 -1.48 4.31 -10.16
N ALA A 24 -2.60 4.89 -10.65
CA ALA A 24 -2.97 4.79 -12.06
C ALA A 24 -3.23 6.16 -12.70
N TRP A 25 -4.18 6.95 -12.17
CA TRP A 25 -4.61 8.19 -12.83
C TRP A 25 -3.52 9.27 -12.86
N VAL A 26 -2.87 9.54 -11.73
CA VAL A 26 -1.76 10.53 -11.68
C VAL A 26 -0.59 10.10 -12.56
N PRO A 27 -0.07 8.84 -12.48
CA PRO A 27 0.93 8.35 -13.41
C PRO A 27 0.53 8.47 -14.88
N TRP A 28 -0.69 8.09 -15.24
CA TRP A 28 -1.21 8.26 -16.59
C TRP A 28 -1.17 9.72 -17.04
N ARG A 29 -1.60 10.67 -16.20
CA ARG A 29 -1.55 12.11 -16.51
C ARG A 29 -0.12 12.62 -16.71
N ILE A 30 0.84 12.13 -15.93
CA ILE A 30 2.25 12.48 -16.07
C ILE A 30 2.78 11.97 -17.42
N LEU A 31 2.48 10.72 -17.76
CA LEU A 31 2.94 10.07 -19.00
C LEU A 31 2.35 10.71 -20.25
N THR A 32 1.05 11.00 -20.24
CA THR A 32 0.37 11.62 -21.41
C THR A 32 0.89 13.03 -21.70
N ARG A 33 1.30 13.78 -20.68
CA ARG A 33 1.90 15.10 -20.86
C ARG A 33 3.37 15.05 -21.33
N GLY A 34 4.07 13.96 -21.02
CA GLY A 34 5.48 13.78 -21.34
C GLY A 34 5.75 13.05 -22.66
N GLY A 35 4.72 12.53 -23.34
CA GLY A 35 4.89 11.80 -24.63
C GLY A 35 5.68 10.49 -24.49
N HIS A 36 5.63 9.82 -23.34
CA HIS A 36 6.43 8.62 -23.08
C HIS A 36 5.82 7.39 -23.73
N ALA A 37 6.66 6.61 -24.43
CA ALA A 37 6.34 5.27 -24.93
C ALA A 37 7.02 4.19 -24.06
N PRO A 38 6.47 2.96 -23.98
CA PRO A 38 7.11 1.88 -23.23
C PRO A 38 8.51 1.53 -23.82
N ALA A 39 9.45 1.21 -22.94
CA ALA A 39 10.77 0.74 -23.37
C ALA A 39 10.68 -0.64 -24.05
N VAL A 40 11.56 -0.90 -25.04
CA VAL A 40 11.55 -2.13 -25.85
C VAL A 40 11.79 -3.41 -25.02
N ALA A 41 12.47 -3.34 -23.88
CA ALA A 41 12.73 -4.48 -22.98
C ALA A 41 12.07 -4.30 -21.61
N ALA A 42 10.74 -4.21 -21.60
CA ALA A 42 9.97 -3.77 -20.44
C ALA A 42 9.47 -4.89 -19.53
N TRP A 43 9.73 -6.17 -19.84
CA TRP A 43 9.19 -7.29 -19.05
C TRP A 43 9.58 -7.29 -17.56
N PRO A 44 10.79 -6.88 -17.11
CA PRO A 44 11.08 -6.84 -15.68
C PRO A 44 10.25 -5.79 -14.96
N ALA A 45 9.97 -4.65 -15.62
CA ALA A 45 9.13 -3.59 -15.08
C ALA A 45 7.68 -4.06 -14.92
N THR A 46 7.15 -4.83 -15.87
CA THR A 46 5.80 -5.42 -15.74
C THR A 46 5.71 -6.44 -14.61
N VAL A 47 6.76 -7.20 -14.34
CA VAL A 47 6.84 -8.10 -13.17
C VAL A 47 6.78 -7.30 -11.87
N VAL A 48 7.50 -6.17 -11.76
CA VAL A 48 7.45 -5.29 -10.58
C VAL A 48 6.04 -4.73 -10.37
N ILE A 49 5.37 -4.28 -11.44
CA ILE A 49 3.99 -3.80 -11.38
C ILE A 49 3.05 -4.92 -10.90
N ALA A 50 3.15 -6.11 -11.51
CA ALA A 50 2.33 -7.26 -11.15
C ALA A 50 2.56 -7.69 -9.68
N ALA A 51 3.79 -7.68 -9.19
CA ALA A 51 4.13 -7.95 -7.80
C ALA A 51 3.51 -6.91 -6.85
N GLY A 52 3.54 -5.62 -7.23
CA GLY A 52 2.87 -4.55 -6.48
C GLY A 52 1.36 -4.77 -6.40
N ILE A 53 0.70 -5.10 -7.52
CA ILE A 53 -0.74 -5.37 -7.57
C ILE A 53 -1.09 -6.61 -6.72
N ALA A 54 -0.32 -7.69 -6.83
CA ALA A 54 -0.53 -8.92 -6.07
C ALA A 54 -0.36 -8.67 -4.55
N LEU A 55 0.66 -7.91 -4.16
CA LEU A 55 0.87 -7.51 -2.77
C LEU A 55 -0.28 -6.65 -2.25
N TYR A 56 -0.79 -5.70 -3.06
CA TYR A 56 -1.96 -4.90 -2.71
C TYR A 56 -3.19 -5.79 -2.47
N ALA A 57 -3.50 -6.69 -3.39
CA ALA A 57 -4.62 -7.60 -3.28
C ALA A 57 -4.52 -8.47 -2.01
N TRP A 58 -3.32 -8.97 -1.70
CA TRP A 58 -3.07 -9.72 -0.46
C TRP A 58 -3.27 -8.88 0.80
N CYS A 59 -2.82 -7.62 0.80
CA CYS A 59 -3.07 -6.68 1.89
C CYS A 59 -4.56 -6.41 2.09
N ALA A 60 -5.29 -6.09 1.01
CA ALA A 60 -6.71 -5.81 1.05
C ALA A 60 -7.52 -7.02 1.55
N TRP A 61 -7.16 -8.23 1.12
CA TRP A 61 -7.74 -9.47 1.63
C TRP A 61 -7.56 -9.62 3.15
N ASN A 62 -6.34 -9.39 3.67
CA ASN A 62 -6.08 -9.50 5.12
C ASN A 62 -6.86 -8.44 5.92
N PHE A 63 -7.01 -7.22 5.40
CA PHE A 63 -7.87 -6.22 6.06
C PHE A 63 -9.33 -6.65 6.10
N ALA A 64 -9.86 -7.18 5.03
CA ALA A 64 -11.25 -7.67 4.98
C ALA A 64 -11.46 -8.89 5.88
N ALA A 65 -10.54 -9.87 5.81
CA ALA A 65 -10.69 -11.16 6.50
C ALA A 65 -10.40 -11.07 8.01
N VAL A 66 -9.35 -10.31 8.41
CA VAL A 66 -8.87 -10.23 9.80
C VAL A 66 -9.32 -8.93 10.46
N GLY A 67 -9.18 -7.79 9.77
CA GLY A 67 -9.45 -6.47 10.33
C GLY A 67 -10.93 -6.15 10.46
N GLY A 68 -11.77 -6.72 9.63
CA GLY A 68 -13.22 -6.40 9.55
C GLY A 68 -13.48 -4.94 9.18
N GLY A 69 -12.52 -4.28 8.53
CA GLY A 69 -12.56 -2.89 8.07
C GLY A 69 -11.84 -2.70 6.73
N THR A 70 -11.57 -1.45 6.37
CA THR A 70 -10.78 -1.09 5.20
C THR A 70 -9.40 -0.58 5.60
N PRO A 71 -8.41 -0.54 4.70
CA PRO A 71 -7.13 0.12 4.96
C PRO A 71 -7.24 1.64 5.15
N GLY A 72 -8.42 2.22 4.94
CA GLY A 72 -8.66 3.66 5.06
C GLY A 72 -8.73 4.15 6.51
N PRO A 73 -8.27 5.39 6.81
CA PRO A 73 -8.27 5.94 8.16
C PRO A 73 -9.67 6.17 8.74
N TRP A 74 -10.69 6.29 7.87
CA TRP A 74 -12.10 6.48 8.26
C TRP A 74 -12.84 5.19 8.60
N ASP A 75 -12.30 4.03 8.25
CA ASP A 75 -12.89 2.71 8.55
C ASP A 75 -11.80 1.78 9.12
N ALA A 76 -11.11 2.28 10.12
CA ALA A 76 -9.98 1.60 10.73
C ALA A 76 -10.37 0.22 11.30
N PRO A 77 -9.49 -0.80 11.18
CA PRO A 77 -9.76 -2.17 11.60
C PRO A 77 -10.11 -2.23 13.09
N ARG A 78 -10.85 -3.28 13.47
CA ARG A 78 -11.27 -3.50 14.87
C ARG A 78 -10.15 -4.03 15.75
N GLN A 79 -9.15 -4.62 15.16
CA GLN A 79 -7.96 -5.18 15.81
C GLN A 79 -6.71 -4.94 14.97
N VAL A 80 -5.54 -5.05 15.58
CA VAL A 80 -4.27 -4.96 14.86
C VAL A 80 -4.17 -6.08 13.83
N VAL A 81 -4.05 -5.73 12.56
CA VAL A 81 -3.86 -6.71 11.47
C VAL A 81 -2.40 -7.11 11.43
N ALA A 82 -2.07 -8.21 12.09
CA ALA A 82 -0.72 -8.78 12.13
C ALA A 82 -0.65 -10.12 11.35
N ALA A 83 -1.36 -10.21 10.20
CA ALA A 83 -1.46 -11.41 9.38
C ALA A 83 -0.91 -11.18 7.96
N GLY A 84 -0.58 -12.26 7.24
CA GLY A 84 -0.07 -12.17 5.87
C GLY A 84 1.16 -11.26 5.75
N PRO A 85 1.19 -10.30 4.82
CA PRO A 85 2.31 -9.38 4.61
C PRO A 85 2.63 -8.52 5.85
N TYR A 86 1.63 -8.24 6.70
CA TYR A 86 1.77 -7.45 7.92
C TYR A 86 2.59 -8.14 9.02
N ARG A 87 2.92 -9.42 8.87
CA ARG A 87 3.87 -10.12 9.74
C ARG A 87 5.33 -9.78 9.44
N TRP A 88 5.61 -9.28 8.24
CA TRP A 88 6.95 -9.00 7.73
C TRP A 88 7.31 -7.53 7.78
N VAL A 89 6.31 -6.68 7.51
CA VAL A 89 6.45 -5.21 7.50
C VAL A 89 5.12 -4.57 7.88
N ARG A 90 5.16 -3.44 8.59
CA ARG A 90 3.93 -2.79 9.09
C ARG A 90 3.11 -2.10 8.02
N ASN A 91 3.76 -1.66 6.93
CA ASN A 91 3.14 -0.85 5.88
C ASN A 91 3.23 -1.48 4.47
N PRO A 92 2.85 -2.75 4.29
CA PRO A 92 3.00 -3.43 3.01
C PRO A 92 2.11 -2.83 1.91
N ILE A 93 0.99 -2.23 2.27
CA ILE A 93 0.07 -1.61 1.31
C ILE A 93 0.68 -0.36 0.64
N TYR A 94 1.46 0.44 1.38
CA TYR A 94 2.18 1.59 0.80
C TYR A 94 3.35 1.13 -0.07
N ILE A 95 4.03 0.04 0.33
CA ILE A 95 5.07 -0.60 -0.47
C ILE A 95 4.50 -1.09 -1.78
N SER A 96 3.33 -1.71 -1.77
CA SER A 96 2.66 -2.18 -2.99
C SER A 96 2.35 -1.05 -3.98
N ALA A 97 1.85 0.07 -3.48
CA ALA A 97 1.58 1.26 -4.29
C ALA A 97 2.88 1.85 -4.89
N LEU A 98 3.95 1.91 -4.08
CA LEU A 98 5.27 2.36 -4.55
C LEU A 98 5.84 1.44 -5.62
N LEU A 99 5.72 0.11 -5.47
CA LEU A 99 6.15 -0.85 -6.49
C LEU A 99 5.43 -0.63 -7.83
N VAL A 100 4.13 -0.38 -7.81
CA VAL A 100 3.36 -0.08 -9.02
C VAL A 100 3.86 1.18 -9.71
N VAL A 101 4.08 2.27 -8.98
CA VAL A 101 4.56 3.54 -9.56
C VAL A 101 6.01 3.44 -10.01
N LEU A 102 6.90 2.80 -9.24
CA LEU A 102 8.30 2.58 -9.63
C LEU A 102 8.40 1.66 -10.85
N GLY A 103 7.58 0.62 -10.94
CA GLY A 103 7.49 -0.24 -12.12
C GLY A 103 7.05 0.54 -13.35
N GLN A 104 6.08 1.45 -13.22
CA GLN A 104 5.68 2.35 -14.31
C GLN A 104 6.81 3.34 -14.67
N ALA A 105 7.51 3.92 -13.67
CA ALA A 105 8.65 4.80 -13.93
C ALA A 105 9.74 4.07 -14.75
N TRP A 106 10.01 2.81 -14.40
CA TRP A 106 10.95 1.97 -15.14
C TRP A 106 10.43 1.62 -16.54
N LEU A 107 9.17 1.16 -16.64
CA LEU A 107 8.54 0.76 -17.91
C LEU A 107 8.60 1.86 -18.97
N PHE A 108 8.38 3.10 -18.55
CA PHE A 108 8.33 4.27 -19.44
C PHE A 108 9.61 5.11 -19.41
N GLY A 109 10.65 4.73 -18.67
CA GLY A 109 11.87 5.52 -18.52
C GLY A 109 11.61 6.94 -18.00
N SER A 110 10.57 7.13 -17.21
CA SER A 110 10.07 8.46 -16.83
C SER A 110 10.67 8.98 -15.52
N LEU A 111 11.58 9.95 -15.61
CA LEU A 111 12.12 10.64 -14.44
C LEU A 111 11.01 11.35 -13.64
N ALA A 112 9.99 11.89 -14.32
CA ALA A 112 8.87 12.53 -13.65
C ALA A 112 8.08 11.55 -12.76
N LEU A 113 7.89 10.29 -13.20
CA LEU A 113 7.30 9.25 -12.36
C LEU A 113 8.21 8.82 -11.23
N LEU A 114 9.53 8.81 -11.43
CA LEU A 114 10.49 8.53 -10.36
C LEU A 114 10.43 9.61 -9.26
N VAL A 115 10.40 10.89 -9.65
CA VAL A 115 10.22 12.02 -8.72
C VAL A 115 8.88 11.92 -8.00
N TYR A 116 7.80 11.59 -8.72
CA TYR A 116 6.48 11.36 -8.13
C TYR A 116 6.50 10.22 -7.11
N ALA A 117 7.16 9.09 -7.41
CA ALA A 117 7.31 7.97 -6.48
C ALA A 117 8.07 8.39 -5.20
N GLY A 118 9.13 9.19 -5.34
CA GLY A 118 9.87 9.77 -4.20
C GLY A 118 9.00 10.68 -3.34
N ALA A 119 8.24 11.58 -3.96
CA ALA A 119 7.30 12.45 -3.26
C ALA A 119 6.21 11.63 -2.54
N MET A 120 5.64 10.63 -3.21
CA MET A 120 4.65 9.72 -2.63
C MET A 120 5.23 8.95 -1.45
N ALA A 121 6.46 8.43 -1.55
CA ALA A 121 7.14 7.74 -0.45
C ALA A 121 7.32 8.65 0.78
N LEU A 122 7.74 9.90 0.56
CA LEU A 122 7.87 10.90 1.62
C LEU A 122 6.52 11.21 2.27
N CYS A 123 5.48 11.47 1.46
CA CYS A 123 4.13 11.73 1.97
C CYS A 123 3.59 10.54 2.79
N CYS A 124 3.76 9.31 2.29
CA CYS A 124 3.38 8.10 3.04
C CYS A 124 4.17 7.98 4.35
N HIS A 125 5.47 8.26 4.33
CA HIS A 125 6.29 8.21 5.54
C HIS A 125 5.81 9.21 6.60
N LEU A 126 5.58 10.46 6.21
CA LEU A 126 5.10 11.51 7.10
C LEU A 126 3.70 11.21 7.64
N PHE A 127 2.80 10.73 6.79
CA PHE A 127 1.45 10.31 7.20
C PHE A 127 1.48 9.16 8.20
N VAL A 128 2.25 8.10 7.91
CA VAL A 128 2.39 6.95 8.82
C VAL A 128 3.00 7.37 10.15
N ALA A 129 4.09 8.13 10.12
CA ALA A 129 4.80 8.54 11.34
C ALA A 129 4.05 9.57 12.17
N GLY A 130 3.38 10.54 11.51
CA GLY A 130 2.72 11.67 12.16
C GLY A 130 1.27 11.42 12.53
N TYR A 131 0.56 10.58 11.79
CA TYR A 131 -0.87 10.37 11.99
C TYR A 131 -1.24 8.91 12.30
N GLU A 132 -0.86 7.96 11.44
CA GLU A 132 -1.35 6.59 11.51
C GLU A 132 -0.81 5.85 12.74
N GLU A 133 0.50 5.83 12.97
CA GLU A 133 1.10 5.16 14.14
C GLU A 133 0.64 5.78 15.48
N PRO A 134 0.59 7.10 15.67
CA PRO A 134 0.00 7.70 16.85
C PRO A 134 -1.47 7.32 17.05
N SER A 135 -2.27 7.26 15.98
CA SER A 135 -3.67 6.86 16.02
C SER A 135 -3.85 5.40 16.44
N LEU A 136 -3.07 4.48 15.83
CA LEU A 136 -3.07 3.06 16.16
C LEU A 136 -2.60 2.81 17.61
N ARG A 137 -1.61 3.58 18.09
CA ARG A 137 -1.15 3.51 19.48
C ARG A 137 -2.24 3.94 20.44
N ARG A 138 -2.96 5.03 20.16
CA ARG A 138 -4.09 5.50 21.00
C ARG A 138 -5.21 4.47 21.04
N ARG A 139 -5.49 3.82 19.90
CA ARG A 139 -6.61 2.89 19.74
C ARG A 139 -6.35 1.51 20.33
N PHE A 140 -5.15 0.95 20.14
CA PHE A 140 -4.82 -0.44 20.47
C PHE A 140 -3.82 -0.59 21.63
N GLY A 141 -3.27 0.50 22.15
CA GLY A 141 -2.43 0.52 23.34
C GLY A 141 -1.23 -0.44 23.27
N SER A 142 -1.13 -1.30 24.28
CA SER A 142 -0.03 -2.26 24.44
C SER A 142 0.07 -3.26 23.29
N THR A 143 -1.05 -3.73 22.73
CA THR A 143 -1.08 -4.66 21.59
C THR A 143 -0.36 -4.09 20.37
N TYR A 144 -0.57 -2.80 20.06
CA TYR A 144 0.14 -2.15 18.97
C TYR A 144 1.61 -1.92 19.29
N LEU A 145 1.96 -1.61 20.53
CA LEU A 145 3.36 -1.43 20.96
C LEU A 145 4.16 -2.72 20.82
N GLU A 146 3.58 -3.86 21.16
CA GLU A 146 4.19 -5.17 20.98
C GLU A 146 4.40 -5.50 19.50
N TYR A 147 3.36 -5.32 18.69
CA TYR A 147 3.46 -5.46 17.23
C TYR A 147 4.57 -4.58 16.63
N ARG A 148 4.67 -3.31 17.06
CA ARG A 148 5.71 -2.38 16.63
C ARG A 148 7.13 -2.80 17.00
N ARG A 149 7.32 -3.51 18.13
CA ARG A 149 8.62 -4.03 18.58
C ARG A 149 9.12 -5.18 17.71
N THR A 150 8.20 -5.98 17.19
CA THR A 150 8.52 -7.21 16.45
C THR A 150 8.55 -7.01 14.94
N VAL A 151 7.74 -6.09 14.39
CA VAL A 151 7.61 -5.88 12.95
C VAL A 151 8.15 -4.50 12.55
N PRO A 152 9.09 -4.41 11.59
CA PRO A 152 9.66 -3.15 11.13
C PRO A 152 8.67 -2.32 10.30
N ARG A 153 8.94 -1.00 10.16
CA ARG A 153 8.05 -0.06 9.45
C ARG A 153 8.06 -0.26 7.94
N TRP A 154 9.25 -0.34 7.31
CA TRP A 154 9.40 -0.30 5.85
C TRP A 154 10.19 -1.46 5.26
N ILE A 155 11.22 -1.98 5.94
CA ILE A 155 12.10 -3.02 5.42
C ILE A 155 11.61 -4.37 5.95
N PRO A 156 11.10 -5.28 5.07
CA PRO A 156 10.58 -6.56 5.51
C PRO A 156 11.64 -7.39 6.25
N ARG A 157 11.25 -8.00 7.37
CA ARG A 157 12.08 -8.96 8.12
C ARG A 157 11.27 -10.22 8.39
N ARG A 158 11.96 -11.35 8.49
CA ARG A 158 11.32 -12.60 8.91
C ARG A 158 10.73 -12.43 10.31
N PRO A 159 9.50 -12.91 10.54
CA PRO A 159 8.91 -12.93 11.88
C PRO A 159 9.81 -13.69 12.84
N ARG A 160 10.07 -13.13 14.03
CA ARG A 160 10.78 -13.85 15.08
C ARG A 160 9.80 -14.82 15.73
N GLY A 161 10.06 -16.13 15.64
CA GLY A 161 9.25 -17.17 16.27
C GLY A 161 8.12 -17.71 15.39
N ALA A 162 8.40 -18.05 14.14
CA ALA A 162 7.59 -18.97 13.36
C ALA A 162 8.30 -20.31 13.30
#